data_549d2e8a1b0ba548cd80cac74e09b356
#
_entry.id   549d2e8a1b0ba548cd80cac74e09b356
#
_cell.length_a   1.000
_cell.length_b   1.000
_cell.length_c   1.000
_cell.angle_alpha   90.00
_cell.angle_beta   90.00
_cell.angle_gamma   90.00
#
_symmetry.space_group_name_H-M   'P 1'
#
loop_
_entity.id
_entity.type
_entity.pdbx_description
1 polymer ?
#
loop_
_entity_poly.entity_id
_entity_poly.type
_entity_poly.pdbx_seq_one_letter_code
_entity_poly.pdbx_strand_id
1 'polypeptide(L)'
;MRNTIILNLAAAFVAAGAFAFFHPGVSDAGKKGEMMLSHDVYFALKDNSPKARQELVDGCKKYLTKHPGEVFFAVGTLNEDLKREVNDREFDVALHIVFKDRAAHDKYQDADRHHQFINENKANWKKVRVFDSDVTQ
;
A
#
# COMPACT_ATOMS: atom_id res chain seq x y z
N MET A 1 94.32 10.80 16.51
CA MET A 1 92.97 10.16 16.43
C MET A 1 92.01 11.27 16.09
N ARG A 2 91.61 11.30 14.77
CA ARG A 2 90.79 12.38 14.24
C ARG A 2 89.50 11.78 13.73
N ASN A 3 88.38 12.05 14.37
CA ASN A 3 87.05 11.60 13.97
C ASN A 3 86.49 12.64 13.01
N THR A 4 86.28 12.24 11.81
CA THR A 4 85.63 13.00 10.73
C THR A 4 84.12 12.69 10.80
N ILE A 5 83.30 13.74 11.13
CA ILE A 5 81.84 13.65 11.10
C ILE A 5 81.39 14.02 9.67
N ILE A 6 80.77 13.09 9.00
CA ILE A 6 80.14 13.34 7.69
C ILE A 6 78.70 13.71 7.95
N LEU A 7 78.35 14.98 7.57
CA LEU A 7 77.01 15.47 7.67
C LEU A 7 76.22 15.14 6.37
N ASN A 8 75.33 14.19 6.45
CA ASN A 8 74.43 13.88 5.36
C ASN A 8 73.20 14.78 5.39
N LEU A 9 73.10 15.65 4.34
CA LEU A 9 71.95 16.50 4.13
C LEU A 9 70.87 15.69 3.38
N ALA A 10 69.82 15.28 4.05
CA ALA A 10 68.69 14.64 3.39
C ALA A 10 67.70 15.70 2.92
N ALA A 11 67.55 15.83 1.64
CA ALA A 11 66.54 16.69 1.02
C ALA A 11 65.15 16.03 1.20
N ALA A 12 64.28 16.71 1.93
CA ALA A 12 62.88 16.31 2.04
C ALA A 12 62.09 16.76 0.80
N PHE A 13 61.63 15.84 -0.04
CA PHE A 13 60.64 16.09 -1.05
C PHE A 13 59.24 16.14 -0.43
N VAL A 14 58.66 17.34 -0.40
CA VAL A 14 57.23 17.48 -0.10
C VAL A 14 56.42 17.20 -1.31
N ALA A 15 55.84 16.00 -1.40
CA ALA A 15 54.83 15.66 -2.43
C ALA A 15 53.50 16.25 -1.98
N ALA A 16 53.04 17.32 -2.62
CA ALA A 16 51.68 17.83 -2.45
C ALA A 16 50.72 16.85 -3.11
N GLY A 17 50.18 15.93 -2.31
CA GLY A 17 49.08 15.05 -2.72
C GLY A 17 47.79 15.83 -2.77
N ALA A 18 47.25 16.08 -3.97
CA ALA A 18 45.90 16.57 -4.16
C ALA A 18 44.92 15.45 -3.78
N PHE A 19 44.33 15.54 -2.58
CA PHE A 19 43.21 14.74 -2.19
C PHE A 19 41.97 15.23 -2.95
N ALA A 20 41.64 14.57 -4.10
CA ALA A 20 40.36 14.71 -4.71
C ALA A 20 39.33 14.07 -3.78
N PHE A 21 38.54 14.91 -3.08
CA PHE A 21 37.35 14.44 -2.37
C PHE A 21 36.34 13.99 -3.41
N PHE A 22 36.34 12.68 -3.67
CA PHE A 22 35.27 12.04 -4.40
C PHE A 22 34.05 12.06 -3.47
N HIS A 23 33.16 13.03 -3.65
CA HIS A 23 31.83 12.98 -3.09
C HIS A 23 31.07 11.97 -3.97
N PRO A 24 30.70 10.77 -3.45
CA PRO A 24 29.71 9.99 -4.13
C PRO A 24 28.44 10.85 -4.12
N GLY A 25 28.09 11.37 -5.27
CA GLY A 25 26.77 11.98 -5.48
C GLY A 25 25.75 10.96 -5.02
N VAL A 26 25.12 11.22 -3.88
CA VAL A 26 23.88 10.54 -3.52
C VAL A 26 22.87 11.01 -4.56
N SER A 27 22.75 10.26 -5.63
CA SER A 27 21.58 10.33 -6.47
C SER A 27 20.44 9.83 -5.58
N ASP A 28 19.80 10.77 -4.90
CA ASP A 28 18.46 10.59 -4.39
C ASP A 28 17.51 10.50 -5.60
N ALA A 29 17.64 9.40 -6.33
CA ALA A 29 16.57 8.89 -7.15
C ALA A 29 15.54 8.45 -6.12
N GLY A 30 14.68 9.39 -5.71
CA GLY A 30 13.56 9.14 -4.84
C GLY A 30 12.93 7.84 -5.32
N LYS A 31 12.90 6.81 -4.48
CA LYS A 31 12.16 5.59 -4.75
C LYS A 31 10.77 6.06 -5.15
N LYS A 32 10.45 5.99 -6.43
CA LYS A 32 9.08 6.14 -6.92
C LYS A 32 8.30 5.14 -6.09
N GLY A 33 7.52 5.63 -5.09
CA GLY A 33 6.77 4.78 -4.18
C GLY A 33 6.07 3.72 -5.03
N GLU A 34 6.21 2.45 -4.67
CA GLU A 34 5.54 1.40 -5.42
C GLU A 34 4.06 1.73 -5.47
N MET A 35 3.52 1.82 -6.68
CA MET A 35 2.13 2.15 -6.93
C MET A 35 1.28 1.00 -6.40
N MET A 36 0.54 1.24 -5.33
CA MET A 36 -0.44 0.31 -4.78
C MET A 36 -1.79 0.52 -5.44
N LEU A 37 -2.68 -0.45 -5.31
CA LEU A 37 -4.05 -0.36 -5.82
C LEU A 37 -5.03 -0.39 -4.66
N SER A 38 -5.85 0.67 -4.53
CA SER A 38 -7.03 0.70 -3.65
C SER A 38 -8.24 0.16 -4.39
N HIS A 39 -8.93 -0.76 -3.75
CA HIS A 39 -10.17 -1.39 -4.22
C HIS A 39 -11.28 -1.12 -3.19
N ASP A 40 -12.11 -0.14 -3.49
CA ASP A 40 -13.17 0.32 -2.60
C ASP A 40 -14.54 -0.12 -3.15
N VAL A 41 -15.31 -0.87 -2.36
CA VAL A 41 -16.60 -1.43 -2.78
C VAL A 41 -17.70 -0.99 -1.85
N TYR A 42 -18.78 -0.47 -2.43
CA TYR A 42 -19.95 0.01 -1.70
C TYR A 42 -21.19 -0.80 -2.12
N PHE A 43 -21.79 -1.47 -1.14
CA PHE A 43 -22.95 -2.34 -1.34
C PHE A 43 -24.22 -1.67 -0.82
N ALA A 44 -25.22 -1.49 -1.67
CA ALA A 44 -26.59 -1.23 -1.26
C ALA A 44 -27.37 -2.55 -1.30
N LEU A 45 -28.09 -2.86 -0.22
CA LEU A 45 -28.78 -4.13 -0.04
C LEU A 45 -30.28 -4.01 -0.36
N LYS A 46 -30.90 -5.11 -0.76
CA LYS A 46 -32.37 -5.23 -0.89
C LYS A 46 -33.01 -5.33 0.49
N ASP A 47 -32.53 -6.27 1.33
CA ASP A 47 -32.77 -6.28 2.77
C ASP A 47 -31.57 -5.62 3.44
N ASN A 48 -31.78 -4.41 3.99
CA ASN A 48 -30.77 -3.63 4.66
C ASN A 48 -30.97 -3.60 6.19
N SER A 49 -31.63 -4.62 6.72
CA SER A 49 -31.76 -4.80 8.17
C SER A 49 -30.40 -4.86 8.85
N PRO A 50 -30.28 -4.49 10.15
CA PRO A 50 -29.01 -4.60 10.88
C PRO A 50 -28.40 -6.00 10.80
N LYS A 51 -29.24 -7.05 10.80
CA LYS A 51 -28.80 -8.44 10.65
C LYS A 51 -28.17 -8.67 9.27
N ALA A 52 -28.83 -8.29 8.19
CA ALA A 52 -28.34 -8.50 6.83
C ALA A 52 -27.06 -7.70 6.56
N ARG A 53 -26.92 -6.48 7.07
CA ARG A 53 -25.69 -5.70 7.02
C ARG A 53 -24.54 -6.43 7.72
N GLN A 54 -24.80 -6.97 8.94
CA GLN A 54 -23.79 -7.71 9.70
C GLN A 54 -23.38 -9.00 9.00
N GLU A 55 -24.31 -9.75 8.41
CA GLU A 55 -24.03 -10.96 7.64
C GLU A 55 -23.10 -10.66 6.46
N LEU A 56 -23.31 -9.55 5.73
CA LEU A 56 -22.41 -9.15 4.64
C LEU A 56 -21.02 -8.73 5.17
N VAL A 57 -20.95 -8.00 6.28
CA VAL A 57 -19.66 -7.64 6.93
C VAL A 57 -18.90 -8.90 7.33
N ASP A 58 -19.57 -9.89 7.89
CA ASP A 58 -18.95 -11.16 8.28
C ASP A 58 -18.51 -11.98 7.07
N GLY A 59 -19.31 -11.96 5.98
CA GLY A 59 -18.93 -12.53 4.69
C GLY A 59 -17.65 -11.91 4.11
N CYS A 60 -17.55 -10.58 4.12
CA CYS A 60 -16.33 -9.87 3.71
C CYS A 60 -15.11 -10.32 4.55
N LYS A 61 -15.25 -10.34 5.87
CA LYS A 61 -14.16 -10.78 6.78
C LYS A 61 -13.78 -12.26 6.54
N LYS A 62 -14.73 -13.12 6.25
CA LYS A 62 -14.49 -14.54 6.01
C LYS A 62 -13.74 -14.80 4.71
N TYR A 63 -14.12 -14.12 3.66
CA TYR A 63 -13.69 -14.46 2.31
C TYR A 63 -12.67 -13.49 1.70
N LEU A 64 -12.74 -12.21 2.04
CA LEU A 64 -12.06 -11.15 1.30
C LEU A 64 -10.82 -10.57 2.01
N THR A 65 -10.50 -11.03 3.21
CA THR A 65 -9.27 -10.63 3.92
C THR A 65 -8.15 -11.65 3.77
N LYS A 66 -6.91 -11.24 4.01
CA LYS A 66 -5.71 -12.10 4.00
C LYS A 66 -5.42 -12.75 2.64
N HIS A 67 -5.68 -12.04 1.57
CA HIS A 67 -5.24 -12.44 0.25
C HIS A 67 -3.76 -12.08 0.03
N PRO A 68 -3.02 -12.88 -0.75
CA PRO A 68 -1.62 -12.59 -1.04
C PRO A 68 -1.43 -11.20 -1.67
N GLY A 69 -0.63 -10.35 -1.02
CA GLY A 69 -0.38 -8.99 -1.46
C GLY A 69 -1.38 -7.95 -0.99
N GLU A 70 -2.36 -8.33 -0.15
CA GLU A 70 -3.18 -7.37 0.61
C GLU A 70 -2.29 -6.65 1.64
N VAL A 71 -2.35 -5.33 1.68
CA VAL A 71 -1.62 -4.48 2.64
C VAL A 71 -2.54 -3.74 3.61
N PHE A 72 -3.82 -3.63 3.26
CA PHE A 72 -4.84 -3.07 4.14
C PHE A 72 -6.19 -3.70 3.85
N PHE A 73 -6.99 -3.92 4.91
CA PHE A 73 -8.37 -4.39 4.83
C PHE A 73 -9.21 -3.70 5.89
N ALA A 74 -10.34 -3.16 5.50
CA ALA A 74 -11.37 -2.69 6.41
C ALA A 74 -12.76 -2.93 5.81
N VAL A 75 -13.73 -3.21 6.67
CA VAL A 75 -15.13 -3.34 6.27
C VAL A 75 -16.04 -2.83 7.39
N GLY A 76 -17.11 -2.17 7.03
CA GLY A 76 -18.05 -1.61 8.00
C GLY A 76 -19.37 -1.18 7.36
N THR A 77 -20.25 -0.64 8.16
CA THR A 77 -21.55 -0.11 7.73
C THR A 77 -21.51 1.39 7.57
N LEU A 78 -22.51 1.94 6.86
CA LEU A 78 -22.71 3.39 6.74
C LEU A 78 -22.71 4.04 8.13
N ASN A 79 -21.95 5.15 8.26
CA ASN A 79 -22.03 6.00 9.44
C ASN A 79 -23.29 6.90 9.35
N GLU A 80 -24.29 6.62 10.17
CA GLU A 80 -25.58 7.26 10.13
C GLU A 80 -25.56 8.74 10.60
N ASP A 81 -24.51 9.14 11.35
CA ASP A 81 -24.42 10.48 11.93
C ASP A 81 -23.84 11.51 10.96
N LEU A 82 -23.06 11.06 9.97
CA LEU A 82 -22.45 11.95 8.99
C LEU A 82 -23.40 12.24 7.84
N LYS A 83 -24.03 13.46 7.84
CA LYS A 83 -25.10 13.87 6.93
C LYS A 83 -24.79 15.16 6.18
N ARG A 84 -23.51 15.44 5.88
CA ARG A 84 -23.14 16.61 5.07
C ARG A 84 -23.65 16.43 3.64
N GLU A 85 -23.94 17.51 2.94
CA GLU A 85 -24.40 17.51 1.54
C GLU A 85 -23.51 16.66 0.62
N VAL A 86 -22.20 16.68 0.85
CA VAL A 86 -21.22 15.92 0.05
C VAL A 86 -21.09 14.45 0.42
N ASN A 87 -21.76 13.98 1.49
CA ASN A 87 -21.72 12.58 1.88
C ASN A 87 -22.65 11.77 0.97
N ASP A 88 -22.07 10.88 0.15
CA ASP A 88 -22.85 9.83 -0.49
C ASP A 88 -23.26 8.81 0.57
N ARG A 89 -24.55 8.57 0.70
CA ARG A 89 -25.16 7.69 1.69
C ARG A 89 -25.95 6.55 1.04
N GLU A 90 -25.82 6.37 -0.28
CA GLU A 90 -26.53 5.33 -1.03
C GLU A 90 -25.84 3.97 -0.95
N PHE A 91 -25.44 3.56 0.26
CA PHE A 91 -24.88 2.24 0.55
C PHE A 91 -25.20 1.81 1.97
N ASP A 92 -25.05 0.53 2.25
CA ASP A 92 -25.27 -0.10 3.56
C ASP A 92 -23.97 -0.62 4.16
N VAL A 93 -23.09 -1.19 3.32
CA VAL A 93 -21.79 -1.75 3.71
C VAL A 93 -20.71 -1.20 2.79
N ALA A 94 -19.57 -0.83 3.35
CA ALA A 94 -18.38 -0.42 2.61
C ALA A 94 -17.22 -1.38 2.92
N LEU A 95 -16.51 -1.77 1.88
CA LEU A 95 -15.30 -2.57 1.93
C LEU A 95 -14.14 -1.77 1.35
N HIS A 96 -13.00 -1.77 2.03
CA HIS A 96 -11.77 -1.10 1.60
C HIS A 96 -10.63 -2.11 1.64
N ILE A 97 -10.02 -2.37 0.50
CA ILE A 97 -8.83 -3.22 0.40
C ILE A 97 -7.75 -2.44 -0.35
N VAL A 98 -6.53 -2.49 0.14
CA VAL A 98 -5.38 -1.99 -0.62
C VAL A 98 -4.46 -3.16 -0.91
N PHE A 99 -4.08 -3.30 -2.17
CA PHE A 99 -3.11 -4.29 -2.63
C PHE A 99 -1.77 -3.62 -2.92
N LYS A 100 -0.68 -4.33 -2.68
CA LYS A 100 0.68 -3.84 -2.93
C LYS A 100 0.91 -3.45 -4.40
N ASP A 101 0.19 -4.07 -5.33
CA ASP A 101 0.28 -3.83 -6.77
C ASP A 101 -0.97 -4.36 -7.50
N ARG A 102 -1.08 -4.05 -8.78
CA ARG A 102 -2.14 -4.52 -9.66
C ARG A 102 -2.16 -6.04 -9.79
N ALA A 103 -1.01 -6.70 -9.81
CA ALA A 103 -0.96 -8.16 -9.97
C ALA A 103 -1.54 -8.89 -8.74
N ALA A 104 -1.38 -8.33 -7.54
CA ALA A 104 -2.01 -8.86 -6.33
C ALA A 104 -3.54 -8.71 -6.37
N HIS A 105 -4.04 -7.55 -6.83
CA HIS A 105 -5.47 -7.33 -7.04
C HIS A 105 -6.06 -8.31 -8.07
N ASP A 106 -5.41 -8.52 -9.21
CA ASP A 106 -5.91 -9.42 -10.25
C ASP A 106 -6.00 -10.87 -9.72
N LYS A 107 -5.00 -11.32 -8.93
CA LYS A 107 -5.06 -12.62 -8.26
C LYS A 107 -6.19 -12.74 -7.23
N TYR A 108 -6.50 -11.64 -6.53
CA TYR A 108 -7.65 -11.59 -5.63
C TYR A 108 -8.96 -11.74 -6.39
N GLN A 109 -9.12 -11.05 -7.54
CA GLN A 109 -10.32 -11.12 -8.36
C GLN A 109 -10.59 -12.55 -8.86
N ASP A 110 -9.53 -13.30 -9.21
CA ASP A 110 -9.61 -14.66 -9.74
C ASP A 110 -9.65 -15.74 -8.63
N ALA A 111 -9.53 -15.36 -7.35
CA ALA A 111 -9.48 -16.32 -6.26
C ALA A 111 -10.83 -17.03 -6.02
N ASP A 112 -10.80 -18.34 -5.78
CA ASP A 112 -11.99 -19.12 -5.45
C ASP A 112 -12.79 -18.54 -4.28
N ARG A 113 -12.08 -18.02 -3.26
CA ARG A 113 -12.71 -17.37 -2.10
C ARG A 113 -13.50 -16.11 -2.48
N HIS A 114 -12.99 -15.32 -3.44
CA HIS A 114 -13.68 -14.15 -3.95
C HIS A 114 -14.96 -14.56 -4.70
N HIS A 115 -14.86 -15.57 -5.57
CA HIS A 115 -16.03 -16.11 -6.29
C HIS A 115 -17.07 -16.70 -5.32
N GLN A 116 -16.62 -17.39 -4.26
CA GLN A 116 -17.51 -17.94 -3.24
C GLN A 116 -18.25 -16.82 -2.50
N PHE A 117 -17.55 -15.74 -2.11
CA PHE A 117 -18.18 -14.56 -1.53
C PHE A 117 -19.29 -14.00 -2.39
N ILE A 118 -19.04 -13.81 -3.70
CA ILE A 118 -20.02 -13.30 -4.63
C ILE A 118 -21.24 -14.25 -4.69
N ASN A 119 -21.01 -15.54 -4.82
CA ASN A 119 -22.09 -16.53 -4.96
C ASN A 119 -22.98 -16.60 -3.73
N GLU A 120 -22.41 -16.49 -2.51
CA GLU A 120 -23.16 -16.56 -1.27
C GLU A 120 -23.93 -15.26 -0.97
N ASN A 121 -23.45 -14.09 -1.44
CA ASN A 121 -23.99 -12.80 -1.00
C ASN A 121 -24.78 -12.03 -2.08
N LYS A 122 -24.53 -12.27 -3.37
CA LYS A 122 -25.10 -11.48 -4.47
C LYS A 122 -26.62 -11.42 -4.52
N ALA A 123 -27.31 -12.42 -3.96
CA ALA A 123 -28.77 -12.48 -3.98
C ALA A 123 -29.42 -11.27 -3.26
N ASN A 124 -28.78 -10.74 -2.22
CA ASN A 124 -29.25 -9.58 -1.46
C ASN A 124 -28.69 -8.24 -1.99
N TRP A 125 -27.84 -8.21 -3.00
CA TRP A 125 -27.35 -6.95 -3.54
C TRP A 125 -28.40 -6.25 -4.39
N LYS A 126 -28.69 -4.98 -4.06
CA LYS A 126 -29.50 -4.08 -4.86
C LYS A 126 -28.61 -3.34 -5.87
N LYS A 127 -27.43 -2.86 -5.40
CA LYS A 127 -26.43 -2.16 -6.20
C LYS A 127 -25.05 -2.39 -5.60
N VAL A 128 -24.06 -2.57 -6.44
CA VAL A 128 -22.64 -2.59 -6.05
C VAL A 128 -21.91 -1.54 -6.86
N ARG A 129 -21.10 -0.71 -6.17
CA ARG A 129 -20.21 0.27 -6.80
C ARG A 129 -18.79 -0.06 -6.41
N VAL A 130 -17.89 -0.10 -7.37
CA VAL A 130 -16.48 -0.36 -7.19
C VAL A 130 -15.69 0.85 -7.66
N PHE A 131 -14.70 1.23 -6.86
CA PHE A 131 -13.79 2.32 -7.17
C PHE A 131 -12.36 1.80 -7.01
N ASP A 132 -11.69 1.62 -8.14
CA ASP A 132 -10.29 1.23 -8.19
C ASP A 132 -9.42 2.46 -8.45
N SER A 133 -8.38 2.65 -7.66
CA SER A 133 -7.47 3.77 -7.83
C SER A 133 -6.02 3.39 -7.52
N ASP A 134 -5.11 3.98 -8.28
CA ASP A 134 -3.69 3.91 -7.99
C ASP A 134 -3.37 4.85 -6.81
N VAL A 135 -2.74 4.30 -5.76
CA VAL A 135 -2.43 5.04 -4.54
C VAL A 135 -0.96 4.91 -4.17
N THR A 136 -0.44 5.94 -3.51
CA THR A 136 0.92 5.99 -2.95
C THR A 136 0.87 6.35 -1.47
N GLN A 137 1.87 5.93 -0.70
CA GLN A 137 2.11 6.37 0.68
C GLN A 137 3.22 7.40 0.73
#